data_4d7ddafa39e2c2d2379a9218ad36faf4
#
_entry.id   4d7ddafa39e2c2d2379a9218ad36faf4
#
_cell.length_a   1.000
_cell.length_b   1.000
_cell.length_c   1.000
_cell.angle_alpha   90.00
_cell.angle_beta   90.00
_cell.angle_gamma   90.00
#
_symmetry.space_group_name_H-M   'P 1'
#
loop_
_entity.id
_entity.type
_entity.pdbx_description
1 polymer ?
#
loop_
_entity_poly.entity_id
_entity_poly.type
_entity_poly.pdbx_seq_one_letter_code
_entity_poly.pdbx_strand_id
1 'polypeptide(L)'
;MKRIEAVDIHLKICEELYALAMEENRILREEQRLPGAEISTRKEGLLQRLNESVAALKSVDKAAGGGPRLALARERSMQILRLDRENEQLLLRHSLGTRRPVVAQSLSAAAQLYATRRPRE
;
A
#
# COMPACT_ATOMS: atom_id res chain seq x y z
N MET A 1 -21.69 -7.89 10.22
CA MET A 1 -21.56 -6.65 9.44
C MET A 1 -22.30 -6.79 8.12
N LYS A 2 -23.04 -5.79 7.76
CA LYS A 2 -23.78 -5.82 6.50
C LYS A 2 -22.82 -5.55 5.35
N ARG A 3 -23.19 -6.07 4.18
CA ARG A 3 -22.34 -5.91 3.00
C ARG A 3 -22.06 -4.45 2.66
N ILE A 4 -23.09 -3.61 2.72
CA ILE A 4 -22.91 -2.19 2.40
C ILE A 4 -21.90 -1.54 3.34
N GLU A 5 -22.02 -1.86 4.62
CA GLU A 5 -21.08 -1.30 5.60
C GLU A 5 -19.65 -1.75 5.34
N ALA A 6 -19.48 -3.03 5.01
CA ALA A 6 -18.15 -3.56 4.74
C ALA A 6 -17.54 -2.90 3.53
N VAL A 7 -18.33 -2.70 2.47
CA VAL A 7 -17.85 -2.04 1.26
C VAL A 7 -17.53 -0.58 1.53
N ASP A 8 -18.38 0.11 2.28
CA ASP A 8 -18.13 1.52 2.58
C ASP A 8 -16.88 1.72 3.40
N ILE A 9 -16.66 0.86 4.39
CA ILE A 9 -15.46 0.91 5.20
C ILE A 9 -14.23 0.67 4.33
N HIS A 10 -14.32 -0.32 3.45
CA HIS A 10 -13.22 -0.63 2.56
C HIS A 10 -12.88 0.54 1.64
N LEU A 11 -13.90 1.15 1.05
CA LEU A 11 -13.67 2.26 0.15
C LEU A 11 -13.05 3.46 0.87
N LYS A 12 -13.44 3.68 2.12
CA LYS A 12 -12.87 4.75 2.89
C LYS A 12 -11.40 4.51 3.20
N ILE A 13 -11.06 3.27 3.55
CA ILE A 13 -9.67 2.91 3.78
C ILE A 13 -8.86 3.11 2.51
N CYS A 14 -9.41 2.70 1.38
CA CYS A 14 -8.76 2.88 0.09
C CYS A 14 -8.51 4.35 -0.21
N GLU A 15 -9.47 5.21 0.09
CA GLU A 15 -9.33 6.64 -0.12
C GLU A 15 -8.15 7.19 0.66
N GLU A 16 -8.08 6.84 1.95
CA GLU A 16 -7.01 7.33 2.79
C GLU A 16 -5.65 6.79 2.36
N LEU A 17 -5.62 5.51 2.03
CA LEU A 17 -4.37 4.88 1.64
C LEU A 17 -3.88 5.42 0.29
N TYR A 18 -4.81 5.64 -0.63
CA TYR A 18 -4.45 6.20 -1.92
C TYR A 18 -3.87 7.60 -1.77
N ALA A 19 -4.50 8.43 -0.95
CA ALA A 19 -4.00 9.78 -0.71
C ALA A 19 -2.60 9.75 -0.11
N LEU A 20 -2.37 8.84 0.82
CA LEU A 20 -1.06 8.72 1.44
C LEU A 20 -0.02 8.22 0.45
N ALA A 21 -0.40 7.26 -0.39
CA ALA A 21 0.50 6.74 -1.41
C ALA A 21 0.83 7.80 -2.46
N MET A 22 -0.13 8.65 -2.78
CA MET A 22 0.13 9.74 -3.70
C MET A 22 1.11 10.75 -3.10
N GLU A 23 0.97 11.02 -1.83
CA GLU A 23 1.89 11.93 -1.15
C GLU A 23 3.30 11.33 -1.12
N GLU A 24 3.40 10.04 -0.85
CA GLU A 24 4.68 9.35 -0.88
C GLU A 24 5.30 9.44 -2.28
N ASN A 25 4.49 9.22 -3.30
CA ASN A 25 4.94 9.29 -4.68
C ASN A 25 5.45 10.68 -5.01
N ARG A 26 4.72 11.71 -4.56
CA ARG A 26 5.11 13.09 -4.80
C ARG A 26 6.48 13.39 -4.16
N ILE A 27 6.67 12.95 -2.93
CA ILE A 27 7.93 13.20 -2.25
C ILE A 27 9.08 12.51 -2.97
N LEU A 28 8.86 11.28 -3.40
CA LEU A 28 9.91 10.53 -4.08
C LEU A 28 10.27 11.14 -5.43
N ARG A 29 9.28 11.61 -6.18
CA ARG A 29 9.53 12.15 -7.51
C ARG A 29 9.95 13.59 -7.51
N GLU A 30 9.25 14.42 -6.75
CA GLU A 30 9.46 15.87 -6.82
C GLU A 30 10.53 16.35 -5.85
N GLU A 31 10.52 15.82 -4.63
CA GLU A 31 11.50 16.24 -3.64
C GLU A 31 12.73 15.35 -3.65
N GLN A 32 12.66 14.24 -4.33
CA GLN A 32 13.78 13.30 -4.51
C GLN A 32 14.44 12.95 -3.18
N ARG A 33 13.60 12.68 -2.20
CA ARG A 33 14.06 12.25 -0.90
C ARG A 33 13.15 11.13 -0.41
N LEU A 34 13.59 10.44 0.63
CA LEU A 34 12.77 9.40 1.23
C LEU A 34 11.69 10.02 2.09
N PRO A 35 10.47 9.47 2.05
CA PRO A 35 9.42 9.92 2.95
C PRO A 35 9.82 9.65 4.40
N GLY A 36 9.30 10.46 5.30
CA GLY A 36 9.63 10.31 6.71
C GLY A 36 8.97 9.09 7.34
N ALA A 37 9.41 8.79 8.55
CA ALA A 37 8.88 7.63 9.27
C ALA A 37 7.39 7.76 9.54
N GLU A 38 6.91 8.98 9.66
CA GLU A 38 5.49 9.20 9.90
C GLU A 38 4.63 8.62 8.78
N ILE A 39 5.05 8.82 7.53
CA ILE A 39 4.32 8.29 6.40
C ILE A 39 4.37 6.77 6.40
N SER A 40 5.54 6.21 6.67
CA SER A 40 5.69 4.76 6.71
C SER A 40 4.80 4.14 7.78
N THR A 41 4.76 4.73 8.95
CA THR A 41 3.95 4.22 10.05
C THR A 41 2.47 4.27 9.72
N ARG A 42 2.01 5.39 9.16
CA ARG A 42 0.61 5.50 8.78
C ARG A 42 0.25 4.53 7.68
N LYS A 43 1.16 4.33 6.75
CA LYS A 43 0.94 3.39 5.65
C LYS A 43 0.79 1.98 6.17
N GLU A 44 1.64 1.58 7.09
CA GLU A 44 1.56 0.24 7.67
C GLU A 44 0.22 0.02 8.37
N GLY A 45 -0.21 1.00 9.13
CA GLY A 45 -1.50 0.90 9.80
C GLY A 45 -2.65 0.78 8.83
N LEU A 46 -2.63 1.58 7.77
CA LEU A 46 -3.67 1.53 6.77
C LEU A 46 -3.65 0.24 5.97
N LEU A 47 -2.47 -0.29 5.67
CA LEU A 47 -2.36 -1.56 4.97
C LEU A 47 -2.91 -2.71 5.80
N GLN A 48 -2.66 -2.68 7.11
CA GLN A 48 -3.23 -3.69 7.97
C GLN A 48 -4.75 -3.62 7.97
N ARG A 49 -5.28 -2.42 8.07
CA ARG A 49 -6.73 -2.24 8.01
C ARG A 49 -7.31 -2.66 6.66
N LEU A 50 -6.55 -2.43 5.59
CA LEU A 50 -6.98 -2.85 4.27
C LEU A 50 -7.06 -4.37 4.19
N ASN A 51 -6.06 -5.07 4.75
CA ASN A 51 -6.08 -6.52 4.76
C ASN A 51 -7.27 -7.06 5.53
N GLU A 52 -7.58 -6.47 6.67
CA GLU A 52 -8.74 -6.87 7.44
C GLU A 52 -10.02 -6.62 6.67
N SER A 53 -10.07 -5.50 5.97
CA SER A 53 -11.24 -5.14 5.19
C SER A 53 -11.43 -6.09 4.02
N VAL A 54 -10.35 -6.49 3.36
CA VAL A 54 -10.43 -7.46 2.27
C VAL A 54 -10.97 -8.78 2.76
N ALA A 55 -10.54 -9.22 3.94
CA ALA A 55 -11.05 -10.45 4.52
C ALA A 55 -12.54 -10.35 4.79
N ALA A 56 -12.99 -9.20 5.30
CA ALA A 56 -14.41 -8.98 5.56
C ALA A 56 -15.20 -8.99 4.25
N LEU A 57 -14.65 -8.40 3.20
CA LEU A 57 -15.33 -8.39 1.90
C LEU A 57 -15.46 -9.78 1.32
N LYS A 58 -14.44 -10.60 1.46
CA LYS A 58 -14.50 -11.97 0.96
C LYS A 58 -15.60 -12.76 1.65
N SER A 59 -15.74 -12.57 2.94
CA SER A 59 -16.77 -13.24 3.70
C SER A 59 -18.17 -12.83 3.25
N VAL A 60 -18.35 -11.53 3.02
CA VAL A 60 -19.65 -11.00 2.60
C VAL A 60 -19.94 -11.38 1.15
N ASP A 61 -18.92 -11.39 0.31
CA ASP A 61 -19.10 -11.72 -1.10
C ASP A 61 -19.61 -13.13 -1.29
N LYS A 62 -19.11 -14.06 -0.49
CA LYS A 62 -19.57 -15.43 -0.57
C LYS A 62 -21.06 -15.55 -0.29
N ALA A 63 -21.54 -14.74 0.64
CA ALA A 63 -22.94 -14.82 1.06
C ALA A 63 -23.88 -14.13 0.09
N ALA A 64 -23.43 -13.01 -0.49
CA ALA A 64 -24.33 -12.14 -1.23
C ALA A 64 -24.02 -12.03 -2.72
N GLY A 65 -22.95 -12.63 -3.18
CA GLY A 65 -22.51 -12.44 -4.55
C GLY A 65 -21.91 -11.05 -4.73
N GLY A 66 -21.57 -10.70 -5.91
CA GLY A 66 -20.94 -9.41 -6.16
C GLY A 66 -21.95 -8.31 -6.42
N GLY A 67 -21.43 -7.17 -6.86
CA GLY A 67 -22.25 -6.04 -7.25
C GLY A 67 -21.34 -4.93 -7.69
N PRO A 68 -21.92 -3.85 -8.24
CA PRO A 68 -21.11 -2.75 -8.74
C PRO A 68 -20.20 -2.13 -7.67
N ARG A 69 -20.72 -1.99 -6.45
CA ARG A 69 -19.91 -1.40 -5.39
C ARG A 69 -18.75 -2.31 -4.98
N LEU A 70 -18.99 -3.61 -5.00
CA LEU A 70 -17.93 -4.55 -4.67
C LEU A 70 -16.88 -4.55 -5.76
N ALA A 71 -17.29 -4.45 -7.02
CA ALA A 71 -16.36 -4.34 -8.13
C ALA A 71 -15.52 -3.07 -8.00
N LEU A 72 -16.16 -1.98 -7.59
CA LEU A 72 -15.44 -0.73 -7.37
C LEU A 72 -14.40 -0.87 -6.26
N ALA A 73 -14.77 -1.56 -5.17
CA ALA A 73 -13.84 -1.79 -4.08
C ALA A 73 -12.61 -2.57 -4.54
N ARG A 74 -12.83 -3.59 -5.35
CA ARG A 74 -11.73 -4.38 -5.90
C ARG A 74 -10.83 -3.53 -6.80
N GLU A 75 -11.45 -2.71 -7.61
CA GLU A 75 -10.69 -1.84 -8.51
C GLU A 75 -9.85 -0.85 -7.74
N ARG A 76 -10.42 -0.25 -6.69
CA ARG A 76 -9.66 0.68 -5.85
C ARG A 76 -8.48 -0.01 -5.19
N SER A 77 -8.68 -1.23 -4.69
CA SER A 77 -7.58 -1.98 -4.10
C SER A 77 -6.47 -2.21 -5.10
N MET A 78 -6.81 -2.55 -6.34
CA MET A 78 -5.81 -2.77 -7.36
C MET A 78 -5.05 -1.50 -7.71
N GLN A 79 -5.74 -0.36 -7.75
CA GLN A 79 -5.09 0.91 -8.01
C GLN A 79 -4.05 1.22 -6.94
N ILE A 80 -4.41 0.98 -5.69
CA ILE A 80 -3.50 1.22 -4.58
C ILE A 80 -2.28 0.33 -4.68
N LEU A 81 -2.50 -0.95 -5.00
CA LEU A 81 -1.38 -1.88 -5.11
C LEU A 81 -0.43 -1.48 -6.23
N ARG A 82 -0.95 -1.00 -7.36
CA ARG A 82 -0.10 -0.54 -8.45
C ARG A 82 0.72 0.66 -8.04
N LEU A 83 0.09 1.62 -7.37
CA LEU A 83 0.79 2.81 -6.94
C LEU A 83 1.84 2.48 -5.88
N ASP A 84 1.48 1.58 -4.96
CA ASP A 84 2.43 1.18 -3.93
C ASP A 84 3.64 0.47 -4.53
N ARG A 85 3.41 -0.34 -5.56
CA ARG A 85 4.52 -1.01 -6.24
C ARG A 85 5.41 0.00 -6.94
N GLU A 86 4.83 1.01 -7.55
CA GLU A 86 5.62 2.07 -8.16
C GLU A 86 6.45 2.80 -7.11
N ASN A 87 5.85 3.07 -5.96
CA ASN A 87 6.56 3.74 -4.88
C ASN A 87 7.72 2.89 -4.36
N GLU A 88 7.51 1.58 -4.28
CA GLU A 88 8.60 0.70 -3.87
C GLU A 88 9.76 0.74 -4.83
N GLN A 89 9.47 0.81 -6.12
CA GLN A 89 10.53 0.90 -7.10
C GLN A 89 11.28 2.21 -6.99
N LEU A 90 10.55 3.29 -6.72
CA LEU A 90 11.19 4.59 -6.52
C LEU A 90 12.04 4.60 -5.26
N LEU A 91 11.56 3.95 -4.20
CA LEU A 91 12.33 3.82 -2.98
C LEU A 91 13.62 3.07 -3.21
N LEU A 92 13.54 1.96 -3.95
CA LEU A 92 14.72 1.17 -4.26
C LEU A 92 15.72 1.95 -5.09
N ARG A 93 15.24 2.67 -6.09
CA ARG A 93 16.12 3.48 -6.91
C ARG A 93 16.84 4.53 -6.09
N HIS A 94 16.08 5.21 -5.23
CA HIS A 94 16.65 6.24 -4.40
C HIS A 94 17.68 5.65 -3.45
N SER A 95 17.35 4.51 -2.88
CA SER A 95 18.23 3.81 -1.95
C SER A 95 19.54 3.42 -2.63
N LEU A 96 19.45 2.84 -3.82
CA LEU A 96 20.64 2.42 -4.54
C LEU A 96 21.46 3.61 -5.00
N GLY A 97 20.78 4.68 -5.37
CA GLY A 97 21.48 5.89 -5.81
C GLY A 97 22.27 6.55 -4.71
N THR A 98 21.75 6.53 -3.49
CA THR A 98 22.44 7.15 -2.36
C THR A 98 23.46 6.21 -1.72
N ARG A 99 23.30 4.90 -1.92
CA ARG A 99 24.19 3.90 -1.34
C ARG A 99 24.26 3.98 0.17
N ARG A 100 23.16 4.33 0.79
CA ARG A 100 23.12 4.44 2.24
C ARG A 100 22.44 3.23 2.82
N PRO A 101 23.14 2.42 3.60
CA PRO A 101 22.51 1.22 4.15
C PRO A 101 21.35 1.52 5.08
N VAL A 102 21.41 2.63 5.79
CA VAL A 102 20.36 2.98 6.73
C VAL A 102 19.02 3.20 6.01
N VAL A 103 19.06 3.46 4.74
CA VAL A 103 17.85 3.68 3.97
C VAL A 103 16.96 2.45 3.98
N ALA A 104 17.53 1.28 4.18
CA ALA A 104 16.74 0.05 4.25
C ALA A 104 15.66 0.11 5.30
N GLN A 105 15.85 0.90 6.34
CA GLN A 105 14.85 1.03 7.39
C GLN A 105 13.59 1.74 6.91
N SER A 106 13.71 2.53 5.87
CA SER A 106 12.58 3.25 5.31
C SER A 106 11.90 2.52 4.18
N LEU A 107 12.40 1.37 3.81
CA LEU A 107 11.80 0.60 2.74
C LEU A 107 10.59 -0.18 3.25
N SER A 108 9.68 -0.47 2.34
CA SER A 108 8.54 -1.30 2.68
C SER A 108 9.02 -2.70 3.07
N ALA A 109 8.14 -3.44 3.72
CA ALA A 109 8.46 -4.82 4.10
C ALA A 109 8.85 -5.65 2.89
N ALA A 110 8.18 -5.44 1.76
CA ALA A 110 8.49 -6.18 0.55
C ALA A 110 9.88 -5.87 0.05
N ALA A 111 10.24 -4.58 0.05
CA ALA A 111 11.56 -4.18 -0.40
C ALA A 111 12.65 -4.71 0.52
N GLN A 112 12.40 -4.68 1.82
CA GLN A 112 13.35 -5.20 2.78
C GLN A 112 13.54 -6.70 2.59
N LEU A 113 12.47 -7.40 2.37
CA LEU A 113 12.53 -8.84 2.16
C LEU A 113 13.33 -9.15 0.90
N TYR A 114 13.10 -8.39 -0.15
CA TYR A 114 13.84 -8.58 -1.38
C TYR A 114 15.33 -8.35 -1.16
N ALA A 115 15.68 -7.30 -0.44
CA ALA A 115 17.09 -6.99 -0.19
C ALA A 115 17.78 -8.09 0.60
N THR A 116 17.10 -8.68 1.58
CA THR A 116 17.72 -9.73 2.40
C THR A 116 17.80 -11.05 1.66
N ARG A 117 16.92 -11.30 0.72
CA ARG A 117 16.93 -12.55 -0.02
C ARG A 117 17.87 -12.54 -1.21
N ARG A 118 18.43 -11.36 -1.53
CA ARG A 118 19.30 -11.27 -2.63
C ARG A 118 20.46 -12.20 -2.44
N PRO A 119 20.65 -13.12 -3.27
CA PRO A 119 21.79 -14.01 -3.08
C PRO A 119 23.00 -13.22 -3.35
N ARG A 120 23.92 -13.63 -2.77
CA ARG A 120 24.99 -12.98 -2.96
C ARG A 120 25.57 -13.67 -3.97
N GLU A 121 25.35 -14.02 -4.65
CA GLU A 121 25.98 -14.59 -5.59
C GLU A 121 27.07 -14.19 -5.89
#